data_c374a94517328c835c85c195d48fcc8d
#
_entry.id   c374a94517328c835c85c195d48fcc8d
#
_cell.length_a   1.000
_cell.length_b   1.000
_cell.length_c   1.000
_cell.angle_alpha   90.00
_cell.angle_beta   90.00
_cell.angle_gamma   90.00
#
_symmetry.space_group_name_H-M   'P 1'
#
loop_
_entity.id
_entity.type
_entity.pdbx_description
1 polymer ?
#
loop_
_entity_poly.entity_id
_entity_poly.type
_entity_poly.pdbx_seq_one_letter_code
_entity_poly.pdbx_strand_id
1 'polypeptide(L)' 'MARKGENIFKRKDGRWEGRYIKDRENGKAVYGYVFGKSYSEAKKKKAEAMKGLS' A
#
# COMPACT_ATOMS: atom_id res chain seq x y z
N MET A 1 -12.10 7.77 -13.08
CA MET A 1 -12.51 6.92 -12.21
C MET A 1 -11.50 6.30 -11.35
N ALA A 2 -11.72 6.38 -10.17
CA ALA A 2 -10.76 5.90 -9.22
C ALA A 2 -10.60 4.43 -9.34
N ARG A 3 -9.40 3.95 -9.10
CA ARG A 3 -9.13 2.63 -9.10
C ARG A 3 -9.31 2.06 -7.81
N LYS A 4 -10.21 1.23 -7.59
CA LYS A 4 -10.43 0.65 -6.35
C LYS A 4 -9.34 -0.26 -5.97
N GLY A 5 -8.89 -0.21 -4.76
CA GLY A 5 -7.88 -1.11 -4.28
C GLY A 5 -6.47 -0.72 -4.64
N GLU A 6 -6.35 0.31 -5.41
CA GLU A 6 -5.04 0.79 -5.79
C GLU A 6 -4.75 2.00 -4.96
N ASN A 7 -4.11 1.85 -3.85
CA ASN A 7 -3.75 2.97 -3.01
C ASN A 7 -2.28 3.27 -3.15
N ILE A 8 -1.85 3.52 -4.37
CA ILE A 8 -0.45 3.77 -4.68
C ILE A 8 -0.35 5.13 -5.34
N PHE A 9 0.42 6.03 -4.75
CA PHE A 9 0.61 7.34 -5.33
C PHE A 9 2.05 7.79 -5.23
N LYS A 10 2.41 8.72 -6.07
CA LYS A 10 3.75 9.24 -6.10
C LYS A 10 3.86 10.40 -5.12
N ARG A 11 4.91 10.39 -4.33
CA ARG A 11 5.12 11.43 -3.36
C ARG A 11 5.90 12.57 -4.00
N LYS A 12 5.95 13.68 -3.31
CA LYS A 12 6.65 14.84 -3.84
C LYS A 12 8.13 14.61 -3.99
N ASP A 13 8.69 13.77 -3.13
CA ASP A 13 10.12 13.53 -3.18
C ASP A 13 10.50 12.47 -4.20
N GLY A 14 9.55 12.06 -5.01
CA GLY A 14 9.88 11.12 -6.07
C GLY A 14 9.67 9.66 -5.74
N ARG A 15 9.34 9.37 -4.51
CA ARG A 15 9.09 7.99 -4.13
C ARG A 15 7.62 7.66 -4.30
N TRP A 16 7.34 6.37 -4.43
CA TRP A 16 5.97 5.90 -4.55
C TRP A 16 5.58 5.26 -3.24
N GLU A 17 4.40 5.57 -2.79
CA GLU A 17 3.90 5.06 -1.52
C GLU A 17 2.68 4.20 -1.78
N GLY A 18 2.65 3.01 -1.17
CA GLY A 18 1.51 2.13 -1.26
C GLY A 18 0.89 1.97 0.12
N ARG A 19 -0.42 2.02 0.19
CA ARG A 19 -1.12 1.85 1.45
C ARG A 19 -1.96 0.60 1.37
N TYR A 20 -1.97 -0.16 2.45
CA TYR A 20 -2.76 -1.39 2.49
C TYR A 20 -3.30 -1.58 3.90
N ILE A 21 -4.31 -2.45 4.03
CA ILE A 21 -4.89 -2.72 5.32
C ILE A 21 -4.13 -3.90 5.90
N LYS A 22 -3.41 -3.67 6.97
CA LYS A 22 -2.62 -4.72 7.56
C LYS A 22 -3.30 -5.43 8.71
N ASP A 23 -4.34 -4.84 9.28
CA ASP A 23 -5.03 -5.48 10.39
C ASP A 23 -6.34 -4.78 10.66
N ARG A 24 -7.10 -5.33 11.58
CA ARG A 24 -8.35 -4.72 12.00
C ARG A 24 -8.45 -4.87 13.49
N GLU A 25 -8.74 -3.76 14.16
CA GLU A 25 -8.91 -3.78 15.59
C GLU A 25 -10.14 -2.99 15.96
N ASN A 26 -10.99 -3.58 16.78
CA ASN A 26 -12.19 -2.92 17.25
C ASN A 26 -13.01 -2.35 16.09
N GLY A 27 -13.06 -3.09 15.01
CA GLY A 27 -13.84 -2.66 13.87
C GLY A 27 -13.19 -1.59 13.03
N LYS A 28 -11.97 -1.22 13.36
CA LYS A 28 -11.25 -0.21 12.60
C LYS A 28 -10.10 -0.83 11.81
N ALA A 29 -9.90 -0.34 10.62
CA ALA A 29 -8.83 -0.83 9.78
C ALA A 29 -7.52 -0.17 10.17
N VAL A 30 -6.48 -0.98 10.30
CA VAL A 30 -5.16 -0.48 10.59
C VAL A 30 -4.36 -0.55 9.31
N TYR A 31 -3.82 0.56 8.87
CA TYR A 31 -3.12 0.62 7.60
C TYR A 31 -1.62 0.51 7.72
N GLY A 32 -1.03 -0.14 6.75
CA GLY A 32 0.41 -0.21 6.64
C GLY A 32 0.83 0.53 5.39
N TYR A 33 2.11 0.87 5.32
CA TYR A 33 2.62 1.61 4.18
C TYR A 33 3.87 0.96 3.63
N VAL A 34 4.05 1.03 2.34
CA VAL A 34 5.26 0.54 1.70
C VAL A 34 5.74 1.64 0.77
N PHE A 35 7.03 1.62 0.47
CA PHE A 35 7.60 2.63 -0.40
C PHE A 35 8.44 1.95 -1.47
N GLY A 36 8.48 2.54 -2.64
CA GLY A 36 9.25 2.02 -3.74
C GLY A 36 9.76 3.15 -4.61
N LYS A 37 10.67 2.85 -5.49
CA LYS A 37 11.22 3.85 -6.39
C LYS A 37 10.34 4.04 -7.61
N SER A 38 9.43 3.12 -7.85
CA SER A 38 8.54 3.23 -8.98
C SER A 38 7.20 2.60 -8.60
N TYR A 39 6.22 2.85 -9.43
CA TYR A 39 4.89 2.31 -9.19
C TYR A 39 4.93 0.78 -9.09
N SER A 40 5.65 0.16 -10.01
CA SER A 40 5.75 -1.29 -10.00
C SER A 40 6.36 -1.81 -8.72
N GLU A 41 7.40 -1.15 -8.25
CA GLU A 41 8.07 -1.58 -7.03
C GLU A 41 7.16 -1.42 -5.82
N ALA A 42 6.46 -0.29 -5.73
CA ALA A 42 5.54 -0.08 -4.62
C ALA A 42 4.42 -1.10 -4.65
N LYS A 43 3.91 -1.38 -5.84
CA LYS A 43 2.84 -2.36 -5.98
C LYS A 43 3.30 -3.75 -5.56
N LYS A 44 4.51 -4.10 -5.95
CA LYS A 44 5.05 -5.41 -5.60
C LYS A 44 5.22 -5.53 -4.09
N LYS A 45 5.75 -4.50 -3.47
CA LYS A 45 5.96 -4.52 -2.03
C LYS A 45 4.63 -4.58 -1.29
N LYS A 46 3.64 -3.87 -1.81
CA LYS A 46 2.32 -3.88 -1.19
C LYS A 46 1.74 -5.28 -1.25
N ALA A 47 1.84 -5.93 -2.40
CA ALA A 47 1.31 -7.26 -2.55
C ALA A 47 2.01 -8.24 -1.62
N GLU A 48 3.31 -8.12 -1.48
CA GLU A 48 4.04 -9.01 -0.60
C GLU A 48 3.67 -8.78 0.85
N ALA A 49 3.45 -7.53 1.22
CA ALA A 49 3.06 -7.22 2.58
C ALA A 49 1.69 -7.81 2.89
N MET A 50 0.77 -7.69 1.95
CA MET A 50 -0.56 -8.22 2.15
C MET A 50 -0.57 -9.74 2.19
N LYS A 51 0.34 -10.34 1.43
CA LYS A 51 0.42 -11.77 1.39
C LYS A 51 0.80 -12.34 2.74
N GLY A 52 1.65 -11.67 3.45
CA GLY A 52 2.09 -12.16 4.75
C GLY A 52 1.08 -11.97 5.84
N LEU A 53 -0.02 -11.29 5.57
CA LEU A 53 -1.01 -11.02 6.59
C LEU A 53 -2.08 -12.08 6.72
N SER A 54 -2.22 -12.89 5.74
CA SER A 54 -3.28 -13.90 5.82
C SER A 54 -2.94 -15.06 6.71
#